data_d861c0f378a7e59448776ec7f73d6c5b
#
_entry.id   d861c0f378a7e59448776ec7f73d6c5b
#
_cell.length_a   1.000
_cell.length_b   1.000
_cell.length_c   1.000
_cell.angle_alpha   90.00
_cell.angle_beta   90.00
_cell.angle_gamma   90.00
#
_symmetry.space_group_name_H-M   'P 1'
#
loop_
_entity.id
_entity.type
_entity.pdbx_description
1 polymer ?
#
loop_
_entity_poly.entity_id
_entity_poly.type
_entity_poly.pdbx_seq_one_letter_code
_entity_poly.pdbx_strand_id
1 'polypeptide(L)'
;MEQSLIGGFYGKLKKVNATCATLAGIVLLFITFSISVDVLLRYVFGRPTIWITEVSTYLFLYVIYLGTAYTLQRDLHIKVTFLLDVIGKRTQRIIDLVTSILAIVFTVVLLWQTSLMTWSAIKGKWTSPTALNAPYTYIYIVMVIGSFLLLLTFVCTTILEFTDRETEKTGSV
;
A
#
# COMPACT_ATOMS: atom_id res chain seq x y z
N MET A 1 -23.14 10.40 -16.46
CA MET A 1 -23.53 9.13 -15.80
C MET A 1 -22.30 8.34 -15.36
N GLU A 2 -21.26 8.19 -16.19
CA GLU A 2 -20.00 7.51 -15.82
C GLU A 2 -19.23 8.20 -14.67
N GLN A 3 -19.13 9.50 -14.66
CA GLN A 3 -18.43 10.24 -13.60
C GLN A 3 -19.04 10.03 -12.20
N SER A 4 -20.38 9.89 -12.13
CA SER A 4 -21.08 9.61 -10.88
C SER A 4 -20.81 8.19 -10.37
N LEU A 5 -20.62 7.23 -11.25
CA LEU A 5 -20.30 5.84 -10.91
C LEU A 5 -18.85 5.69 -10.44
N ILE A 6 -17.90 6.32 -11.14
CA ILE A 6 -16.48 6.30 -10.77
C ILE A 6 -16.27 7.03 -9.44
N GLY A 7 -16.90 8.19 -9.23
CA GLY A 7 -16.86 8.93 -7.98
C GLY A 7 -17.44 8.14 -6.80
N GLY A 8 -18.56 7.43 -7.01
CA GLY A 8 -19.17 6.57 -6.00
C GLY A 8 -18.28 5.36 -5.63
N PHE A 9 -17.66 4.74 -6.64
CA PHE A 9 -16.71 3.64 -6.43
C PHE A 9 -15.45 4.10 -5.70
N TYR A 10 -14.87 5.21 -6.11
CA TYR A 10 -13.71 5.82 -5.46
C TYR A 10 -14.01 6.21 -4.00
N GLY A 11 -15.21 6.70 -3.70
CA GLY A 11 -15.64 6.99 -2.34
C GLY A 11 -15.66 5.73 -1.44
N LYS A 12 -16.12 4.60 -1.97
CA LYS A 12 -16.08 3.29 -1.25
C LYS A 12 -14.64 2.81 -1.07
N LEU A 13 -13.83 2.88 -2.13
CA LEU A 13 -12.42 2.50 -2.08
C LEU A 13 -11.65 3.34 -1.04
N LYS A 14 -11.93 4.64 -0.97
CA LYS A 14 -11.36 5.53 0.04
C LYS A 14 -11.69 5.10 1.47
N LYS A 15 -12.92 4.65 1.73
CA LYS A 15 -13.32 4.12 3.05
C LYS A 15 -12.60 2.81 3.37
N VAL A 16 -12.49 1.90 2.40
CA VAL A 16 -11.77 0.62 2.57
C VAL A 16 -10.30 0.89 2.91
N ASN A 17 -9.63 1.72 2.12
CA ASN A 17 -8.22 2.07 2.35
C ASN A 17 -8.02 2.75 3.71
N ALA A 18 -8.93 3.65 4.12
CA ALA A 18 -8.87 4.29 5.44
C ALA A 18 -9.02 3.27 6.58
N THR A 19 -9.93 2.30 6.45
CA THR A 19 -10.08 1.21 7.44
C THR A 19 -8.84 0.34 7.50
N CYS A 20 -8.29 -0.06 6.34
CA CYS A 20 -7.03 -0.82 6.28
C CYS A 20 -5.87 -0.05 6.93
N ALA A 21 -5.75 1.25 6.69
CA ALA A 21 -4.72 2.08 7.30
C ALA A 21 -4.89 2.23 8.81
N THR A 22 -6.13 2.35 9.30
CA THR A 22 -6.40 2.39 10.74
C THR A 22 -5.99 1.07 11.40
N LEU A 23 -6.35 -0.07 10.80
CA LEU A 23 -5.92 -1.39 11.27
C LEU A 23 -4.40 -1.51 11.25
N ALA A 24 -3.75 -1.08 10.17
CA ALA A 24 -2.29 -1.06 10.05
C ALA A 24 -1.65 -0.21 11.16
N GLY A 25 -2.22 0.94 11.49
CA GLY A 25 -1.77 1.80 12.58
C GLY A 25 -1.87 1.12 13.97
N ILE A 26 -2.98 0.44 14.24
CA ILE A 26 -3.16 -0.33 15.48
C ILE A 26 -2.13 -1.45 15.58
N VAL A 27 -1.95 -2.21 14.48
CA VAL A 27 -0.93 -3.27 14.41
C VAL A 27 0.47 -2.72 14.61
N LEU A 28 0.79 -1.55 14.04
CA LEU A 28 2.08 -0.90 14.22
C LEU A 28 2.34 -0.53 15.69
N LEU A 29 1.34 0.01 16.40
CA LEU A 29 1.44 0.29 17.82
C LEU A 29 1.67 -0.98 18.63
N PHE A 30 0.96 -2.07 18.29
CA PHE A 30 1.16 -3.38 18.93
C PHE A 30 2.59 -3.90 18.71
N ILE A 31 3.11 -3.82 17.47
CA ILE A 31 4.50 -4.20 17.16
C ILE A 31 5.48 -3.39 17.99
N THR A 32 5.32 -2.08 18.03
CA THR A 32 6.20 -1.17 18.78
C THR A 32 6.23 -1.52 20.26
N PHE A 33 5.05 -1.73 20.85
CA PHE A 33 4.94 -2.14 22.26
C PHE A 33 5.59 -3.51 22.51
N SER A 34 5.31 -4.49 21.66
CA SER A 34 5.85 -5.86 21.78
C SER A 34 7.37 -5.88 21.69
N ILE A 35 7.96 -5.15 20.75
CA ILE A 35 9.41 -5.06 20.61
C ILE A 35 10.01 -4.34 21.81
N SER A 36 9.38 -3.28 22.32
CA SER A 36 9.85 -2.57 23.51
C SER A 36 9.89 -3.50 24.74
N VAL A 37 8.87 -4.32 24.91
CA VAL A 37 8.83 -5.34 25.98
C VAL A 37 9.92 -6.40 25.77
N ASP A 38 10.14 -6.88 24.54
CA ASP A 38 11.21 -7.87 24.27
C ASP A 38 12.60 -7.31 24.59
N VAL A 39 12.84 -6.04 24.25
CA VAL A 39 14.09 -5.35 24.59
C VAL A 39 14.30 -5.29 26.11
N LEU A 40 13.26 -4.93 26.87
CA LEU A 40 13.33 -4.91 28.32
C LEU A 40 13.59 -6.31 28.91
N LEU A 41 12.88 -7.33 28.44
CA LEU A 41 13.06 -8.73 28.86
C LEU A 41 14.50 -9.21 28.58
N ARG A 42 15.03 -8.86 27.45
CA ARG A 42 16.38 -9.24 27.03
C ARG A 42 17.48 -8.59 27.89
N TYR A 43 17.38 -7.29 28.18
CA TYR A 43 18.42 -6.54 28.86
C TYR A 43 18.29 -6.60 30.39
N VAL A 44 17.07 -6.63 30.93
CA VAL A 44 16.84 -6.64 32.38
C VAL A 44 16.81 -8.07 32.93
N PHE A 45 16.19 -8.99 32.21
CA PHE A 45 15.97 -10.37 32.69
C PHE A 45 16.86 -11.41 32.01
N GLY A 46 17.68 -11.02 30.99
CA GLY A 46 18.52 -11.94 30.25
C GLY A 46 17.74 -13.03 29.46
N ARG A 47 16.46 -12.83 29.21
CA ARG A 47 15.56 -13.80 28.55
C ARG A 47 15.05 -13.26 27.22
N PRO A 48 15.77 -13.46 26.10
CA PRO A 48 15.32 -13.06 24.77
C PRO A 48 14.11 -13.88 24.32
N THR A 49 13.15 -13.21 23.70
CA THR A 49 11.92 -13.85 23.20
C THR A 49 12.01 -13.96 21.67
N ILE A 50 12.29 -15.17 21.15
CA ILE A 50 12.51 -15.40 19.72
C ILE A 50 11.22 -15.17 18.92
N TRP A 51 10.07 -15.56 19.43
CA TRP A 51 8.79 -15.48 18.73
C TRP A 51 8.28 -14.03 18.54
N ILE A 52 8.61 -13.09 19.43
CA ILE A 52 8.17 -11.68 19.31
C ILE A 52 8.78 -11.05 18.05
N THR A 53 10.08 -11.25 17.82
CA THR A 53 10.76 -10.73 16.63
C THR A 53 10.15 -11.29 15.35
N GLU A 54 9.84 -12.57 15.33
CA GLU A 54 9.28 -13.25 14.17
C GLU A 54 7.86 -12.77 13.86
N VAL A 55 6.97 -12.76 14.86
CA VAL A 55 5.60 -12.24 14.70
C VAL A 55 5.60 -10.77 14.27
N SER A 56 6.46 -9.95 14.87
CA SER A 56 6.59 -8.54 14.51
C SER A 56 7.00 -8.35 13.04
N THR A 57 7.90 -9.18 12.52
CA THR A 57 8.32 -9.14 11.11
C THR A 57 7.14 -9.45 10.17
N TYR A 58 6.33 -10.46 10.49
CA TYR A 58 5.16 -10.80 9.68
C TYR A 58 4.08 -9.71 9.76
N LEU A 59 3.79 -9.20 10.94
CA LEU A 59 2.84 -8.12 11.12
C LEU A 59 3.29 -6.83 10.42
N PHE A 60 4.60 -6.58 10.34
CA PHE A 60 5.13 -5.42 9.62
C PHE A 60 4.82 -5.48 8.11
N LEU A 61 4.83 -6.65 7.50
CA LEU A 61 4.37 -6.83 6.12
C LEU A 61 2.88 -6.43 5.96
N TYR A 62 2.03 -6.79 6.93
CA TYR A 62 0.63 -6.36 6.93
C TYR A 62 0.50 -4.83 6.98
N VAL A 63 1.28 -4.18 7.86
CA VAL A 63 1.29 -2.71 7.97
C VAL A 63 1.68 -2.06 6.65
N ILE A 64 2.75 -2.53 6.00
CA ILE A 64 3.22 -1.98 4.73
C ILE A 64 2.14 -2.12 3.65
N TYR A 65 1.69 -3.34 3.38
CA TYR A 65 0.80 -3.60 2.25
C TYR A 65 -0.61 -3.01 2.43
N LEU A 66 -1.16 -3.00 3.65
CA LEU A 66 -2.47 -2.41 3.92
C LEU A 66 -2.42 -0.88 4.03
N GLY A 67 -1.29 -0.33 4.47
CA GLY A 67 -1.12 1.12 4.62
C GLY A 67 -0.82 1.85 3.31
N THR A 68 -0.11 1.22 2.37
CA THR A 68 0.42 1.86 1.16
C THR A 68 -0.67 2.48 0.27
N ALA A 69 -1.80 1.79 0.08
CA ALA A 69 -2.90 2.30 -0.74
C ALA A 69 -3.54 3.58 -0.16
N TYR A 70 -3.62 3.68 1.15
CA TYR A 70 -4.12 4.88 1.83
C TYR A 70 -3.13 6.04 1.76
N THR A 71 -1.85 5.77 1.97
CA THR A 71 -0.78 6.77 1.84
C THR A 71 -0.80 7.38 0.44
N LEU A 72 -0.90 6.54 -0.59
CA LEU A 72 -1.03 6.99 -1.97
C LEU A 72 -2.21 7.96 -2.15
N GLN A 73 -3.38 7.66 -1.59
CA GLN A 73 -4.54 8.55 -1.69
C GLN A 73 -4.33 9.90 -1.02
N ARG A 74 -3.54 9.96 0.04
CA ARG A 74 -3.20 11.21 0.73
C ARG A 74 -2.13 12.01 0.01
N ASP A 75 -1.09 11.33 -0.46
CA ASP A 75 0.07 11.98 -1.09
C ASP A 75 -0.22 12.51 -2.49
N LEU A 76 -1.25 12.01 -3.16
CA LEU A 76 -1.70 12.56 -4.44
C LEU A 76 -2.20 14.01 -4.33
N HIS A 77 -2.64 14.43 -3.14
CA HIS A 77 -2.97 15.82 -2.87
C HIS A 77 -1.73 16.69 -2.53
N ILE A 78 -0.60 16.05 -2.18
CA ILE A 78 0.68 16.70 -1.88
C ILE A 78 1.62 16.55 -3.07
N LYS A 79 1.09 16.50 -4.29
CA LYS A 79 1.96 16.54 -5.47
C LYS A 79 2.89 17.75 -5.31
N VAL A 80 4.16 17.46 -5.39
CA VAL A 80 5.31 18.35 -5.34
C VAL A 80 5.00 19.69 -6.03
N THR A 81 4.07 20.44 -5.49
CA THR A 81 3.69 21.79 -5.94
C THR A 81 4.93 22.68 -5.99
N PHE A 82 5.86 22.45 -5.08
CA PHE A 82 7.10 23.23 -5.00
C PHE A 82 8.03 23.04 -6.23
N LEU A 83 8.05 21.86 -6.83
CA LEU A 83 8.83 21.62 -8.06
C LEU A 83 8.06 22.05 -9.31
N LEU A 84 6.74 22.10 -9.23
CA LEU A 84 5.85 22.36 -10.36
C LEU A 84 5.70 23.86 -10.66
N ASP A 85 5.93 24.73 -9.67
CA ASP A 85 5.90 26.19 -9.87
C ASP A 85 7.06 26.70 -10.72
N VAL A 86 8.15 25.91 -10.84
CA VAL A 86 9.35 26.25 -11.64
C VAL A 86 9.27 25.68 -13.06
N ILE A 87 8.42 24.67 -13.29
CA ILE A 87 8.36 23.93 -14.57
C ILE A 87 7.08 24.32 -15.31
N GLY A 88 7.19 24.68 -16.59
CA GLY A 88 6.02 25.06 -17.42
C GLY A 88 4.95 23.96 -17.47
N LYS A 89 3.67 24.38 -17.48
CA LYS A 89 2.47 23.51 -17.45
C LYS A 89 2.48 22.33 -18.44
N ARG A 90 3.17 22.48 -19.56
CA ARG A 90 3.27 21.44 -20.61
C ARG A 90 4.22 20.31 -20.18
N THR A 91 5.36 20.65 -19.61
CA THR A 91 6.36 19.69 -19.11
C THR A 91 5.82 18.94 -17.90
N GLN A 92 5.12 19.65 -17.01
CA GLN A 92 4.43 19.05 -15.86
C GLN A 92 3.48 17.93 -16.29
N ARG A 93 2.65 18.17 -17.32
CA ARG A 93 1.70 17.16 -17.82
C ARG A 93 2.40 15.90 -18.33
N ILE A 94 3.53 16.06 -19.02
CA ILE A 94 4.30 14.92 -19.54
C ILE A 94 4.90 14.12 -18.38
N ILE A 95 5.44 14.80 -17.38
CA ILE A 95 6.01 14.14 -16.19
C ILE A 95 4.92 13.39 -15.43
N ASP A 96 3.76 14.00 -15.18
CA ASP A 96 2.63 13.35 -14.49
C ASP A 96 2.15 12.10 -15.24
N LEU A 97 2.05 12.18 -16.58
CA LEU A 97 1.65 11.05 -17.41
C LEU A 97 2.67 9.91 -17.33
N VAL A 98 3.95 10.23 -17.54
CA VAL A 98 5.03 9.23 -17.50
C VAL A 98 5.10 8.57 -16.12
N THR A 99 5.04 9.37 -15.06
CA THR A 99 5.09 8.84 -13.67
C THR A 99 3.87 7.96 -13.37
N SER A 100 2.67 8.35 -13.81
CA SER A 100 1.46 7.55 -13.62
C SER A 100 1.54 6.21 -14.36
N ILE A 101 2.03 6.21 -15.59
CA ILE A 101 2.21 4.98 -16.38
C ILE A 101 3.25 4.06 -15.70
N LEU A 102 4.39 4.61 -15.29
CA LEU A 102 5.43 3.84 -14.59
C LEU A 102 4.91 3.24 -13.29
N ALA A 103 4.13 4.00 -12.52
CA ALA A 103 3.53 3.53 -11.28
C ALA A 103 2.50 2.41 -11.51
N ILE A 104 1.67 2.51 -12.56
CA ILE A 104 0.73 1.45 -12.92
C ILE A 104 1.49 0.19 -13.37
N VAL A 105 2.49 0.32 -14.21
CA VAL A 105 3.33 -0.82 -14.65
C VAL A 105 3.99 -1.49 -13.44
N PHE A 106 4.58 -0.70 -12.55
CA PHE A 106 5.19 -1.23 -11.32
C PHE A 106 4.19 -1.98 -10.45
N THR A 107 2.99 -1.43 -10.22
CA THR A 107 1.98 -2.08 -9.38
C THR A 107 1.38 -3.33 -10.02
N VAL A 108 1.28 -3.39 -11.35
CA VAL A 108 0.89 -4.61 -12.08
C VAL A 108 1.94 -5.69 -11.91
N VAL A 109 3.22 -5.36 -12.09
CA VAL A 109 4.33 -6.32 -11.88
C VAL A 109 4.38 -6.78 -10.43
N LEU A 110 4.18 -5.87 -9.47
CA LEU A 110 4.12 -6.20 -8.05
C LEU A 110 2.99 -7.20 -7.75
N LEU A 111 1.79 -6.93 -8.25
CA LEU A 111 0.64 -7.83 -8.09
C LEU A 111 0.89 -9.20 -8.73
N TRP A 112 1.46 -9.23 -9.92
CA TRP A 112 1.84 -10.46 -10.60
C TRP A 112 2.82 -11.28 -9.78
N GLN A 113 3.90 -10.66 -9.33
CA GLN A 113 4.96 -11.35 -8.57
C GLN A 113 4.48 -11.84 -7.20
N THR A 114 3.72 -11.02 -6.48
CA THR A 114 3.15 -11.42 -5.18
C THR A 114 2.14 -12.56 -5.33
N SER A 115 1.36 -12.58 -6.42
CA SER A 115 0.42 -13.66 -6.73
C SER A 115 1.16 -14.98 -7.03
N LEU A 116 2.22 -14.93 -7.84
CA LEU A 116 3.05 -16.12 -8.14
C LEU A 116 3.72 -16.66 -6.87
N MET A 117 4.24 -15.79 -6.03
CA MET A 117 4.88 -16.16 -4.76
C MET A 117 3.88 -16.81 -3.80
N THR A 118 2.68 -16.23 -3.67
CA THR A 118 1.59 -16.81 -2.87
C THR A 118 1.17 -18.17 -3.39
N TRP A 119 1.01 -18.31 -4.71
CA TRP A 119 0.67 -19.58 -5.35
C TRP A 119 1.71 -20.66 -5.10
N SER A 120 3.00 -20.31 -5.21
CA SER A 120 4.10 -21.23 -4.93
C SER A 120 4.14 -21.66 -3.46
N ALA A 121 3.86 -20.74 -2.53
CA ALA A 121 3.79 -21.03 -1.10
C ALA A 121 2.62 -21.97 -0.76
N ILE A 122 1.47 -21.79 -1.42
CA ILE A 122 0.31 -22.68 -1.25
C ILE A 122 0.64 -24.11 -1.76
N LYS A 123 1.17 -24.19 -2.99
CA LYS A 123 1.53 -25.51 -3.58
C LYS A 123 2.63 -26.23 -2.81
N GLY A 124 3.65 -25.49 -2.40
CA GLY A 124 4.81 -26.04 -1.68
C GLY A 124 4.56 -26.24 -0.20
N LYS A 125 3.40 -25.81 0.34
CA LYS A 125 3.10 -25.82 1.79
C LYS A 125 4.26 -25.23 2.60
N TRP A 126 4.77 -24.09 2.13
CA TRP A 126 5.94 -23.45 2.74
C TRP A 126 5.63 -22.96 4.15
N THR A 127 6.49 -23.34 5.07
CA THR A 127 6.46 -22.89 6.46
C THR A 127 7.76 -22.16 6.80
N SER A 128 7.70 -21.29 7.79
CA SER A 128 8.89 -20.64 8.31
C SER A 128 9.88 -21.67 8.89
N PRO A 129 11.18 -21.54 8.61
CA PRO A 129 12.21 -22.40 9.20
C PRO A 129 12.49 -22.08 10.66
N THR A 130 11.70 -21.21 11.27
CA THR A 130 11.86 -20.70 12.63
C THR A 130 11.00 -21.48 13.63
N ALA A 131 11.12 -21.17 14.93
CA ALA A 131 10.44 -21.88 16.00
C ALA A 131 8.90 -21.89 15.90
N LEU A 132 8.30 -20.90 15.20
CA LEU A 132 6.84 -20.80 15.04
C LEU A 132 6.29 -21.68 13.92
N ASN A 133 7.11 -22.15 12.97
CA ASN A 133 6.64 -22.91 11.81
C ASN A 133 5.41 -22.28 11.10
N ALA A 134 5.35 -20.95 11.09
CA ALA A 134 4.21 -20.21 10.55
C ALA A 134 4.05 -20.48 9.04
N PRO A 135 2.84 -20.81 8.55
CA PRO A 135 2.63 -21.04 7.14
C PRO A 135 2.70 -19.72 6.36
N TYR A 136 3.62 -19.62 5.41
CA TYR A 136 3.85 -18.42 4.59
C TYR A 136 2.64 -18.01 3.76
N THR A 137 1.71 -18.93 3.53
CA THR A 137 0.46 -18.64 2.81
C THR A 137 -0.31 -17.47 3.42
N TYR A 138 -0.44 -17.42 4.76
CA TYR A 138 -1.15 -16.32 5.43
C TYR A 138 -0.41 -15.01 5.34
N ILE A 139 0.92 -15.06 5.30
CA ILE A 139 1.76 -13.88 5.21
C ILE A 139 1.67 -13.29 3.79
N TYR A 140 1.76 -14.14 2.77
CA TYR A 140 1.79 -13.69 1.38
C TYR A 140 0.42 -13.28 0.83
N ILE A 141 -0.69 -13.83 1.32
CA ILE A 141 -2.02 -13.48 0.85
C ILE A 141 -2.33 -11.98 1.08
N VAL A 142 -1.81 -11.39 2.16
CA VAL A 142 -1.97 -9.97 2.45
C VAL A 142 -1.17 -9.10 1.47
N MET A 143 -0.03 -9.59 0.98
CA MET A 143 0.73 -8.90 -0.06
C MET A 143 -0.09 -8.80 -1.35
N VAL A 144 -0.81 -9.85 -1.74
CA VAL A 144 -1.69 -9.83 -2.92
C VAL A 144 -2.86 -8.87 -2.72
N ILE A 145 -3.52 -8.92 -1.56
CA ILE A 145 -4.65 -8.04 -1.25
C ILE A 145 -4.20 -6.57 -1.27
N GLY A 146 -3.09 -6.25 -0.60
CA GLY A 146 -2.56 -4.89 -0.55
C GLY A 146 -2.09 -4.37 -1.92
N SER A 147 -1.41 -5.21 -2.72
CA SER A 147 -1.00 -4.87 -4.07
C SER A 147 -2.21 -4.63 -4.99
N PHE A 148 -3.28 -5.41 -4.83
CA PHE A 148 -4.51 -5.22 -5.58
C PHE A 148 -5.22 -3.91 -5.20
N LEU A 149 -5.33 -3.60 -3.91
CA LEU A 149 -5.88 -2.32 -3.43
C LEU A 149 -5.04 -1.14 -3.94
N LEU A 150 -3.72 -1.27 -3.94
CA LEU A 150 -2.81 -0.26 -4.45
C LEU A 150 -3.03 -0.02 -5.95
N LEU A 151 -3.12 -1.08 -6.75
CA LEU A 151 -3.38 -0.99 -8.19
C LEU A 151 -4.73 -0.32 -8.47
N LEU A 152 -5.79 -0.74 -7.78
CA LEU A 152 -7.11 -0.11 -7.93
C LEU A 152 -7.07 1.39 -7.57
N THR A 153 -6.36 1.73 -6.50
CA THR A 153 -6.22 3.12 -6.08
C THR A 153 -5.49 3.94 -7.13
N PHE A 154 -4.38 3.43 -7.68
CA PHE A 154 -3.64 4.11 -8.76
C PHE A 154 -4.50 4.33 -9.99
N VAL A 155 -5.17 3.29 -10.47
CA VAL A 155 -6.02 3.39 -11.67
C VAL A 155 -7.15 4.39 -11.47
N CYS A 156 -7.89 4.30 -10.35
CA CYS A 156 -8.99 5.22 -10.06
C CYS A 156 -8.52 6.66 -9.95
N THR A 157 -7.38 6.89 -9.29
CA THR A 157 -6.87 8.25 -9.10
C THR A 157 -6.36 8.84 -10.40
N THR A 158 -5.66 8.04 -11.21
CA THR A 158 -5.18 8.48 -12.53
C THR A 158 -6.36 8.87 -13.43
N ILE A 159 -7.42 8.06 -13.46
CA ILE A 159 -8.61 8.39 -14.26
C ILE A 159 -9.27 9.69 -13.79
N LEU A 160 -9.45 9.87 -12.49
CA LEU A 160 -10.06 11.09 -11.92
C LEU A 160 -9.23 12.34 -12.24
N GLU A 161 -7.92 12.28 -12.10
CA GLU A 161 -7.04 13.41 -12.40
C GLU A 161 -7.07 13.82 -13.87
N PHE A 162 -7.14 12.86 -14.79
CA PHE A 162 -7.26 13.18 -16.21
C PHE A 162 -8.62 13.78 -16.54
N THR A 163 -9.69 13.29 -15.92
CA THR A 163 -11.05 13.78 -16.15
C THR A 163 -11.27 15.19 -15.61
N ASP A 164 -10.79 15.50 -14.40
CA ASP A 164 -10.89 16.83 -13.81
C ASP A 164 -10.15 17.89 -14.63
N ARG A 165 -9.01 17.53 -15.19
CA ARG A 165 -8.23 18.42 -16.06
C ARG A 165 -8.88 18.69 -17.44
N GLU A 166 -9.72 17.80 -17.94
CA GLU A 166 -10.48 18.03 -19.17
C GLU A 166 -11.67 18.97 -18.94
N THR A 167 -12.35 18.85 -17.81
CA THR A 167 -13.47 19.73 -17.42
C THR A 167 -13.02 21.17 -17.19
N GLU A 168 -11.83 21.38 -16.62
CA GLU A 168 -11.28 22.73 -16.41
C GLU A 168 -10.96 23.45 -17.74
N LYS A 169 -10.58 22.70 -18.78
CA LYS A 169 -10.35 23.26 -20.12
C LYS A 169 -11.62 23.66 -20.84
N THR A 170 -12.70 22.91 -20.65
CA THR A 170 -13.98 23.14 -21.34
C THR A 170 -14.79 24.27 -20.67
N GLY A 171 -14.54 24.55 -19.39
CA GLY A 171 -15.20 25.64 -18.64
C GLY A 171 -14.52 27.00 -18.79
N SER A 172 -13.38 27.09 -19.48
CA SER A 172 -12.63 28.36 -19.70
C SER A 172 -12.82 28.93 -21.10
N VAL A 173 -13.80 28.47 -21.87
CA VAL A 173 -14.28 29.02 -23.14
C VAL A 173 -15.63 29.65 -22.94
#